data_d16e190b6bdb40cb8ee1eb532338270e
#
_entry.id   d16e190b6bdb40cb8ee1eb532338270e
#
_cell.length_a   1.000
_cell.length_b   1.000
_cell.length_c   1.000
_cell.angle_alpha   90.00
_cell.angle_beta   90.00
_cell.angle_gamma   90.00
#
_symmetry.space_group_name_H-M   'P 1'
#
loop_
_entity.id
_entity.type
_entity.pdbx_description
1 polymer ?
#
loop_
_entity_poly.entity_id
_entity_poly.type
_entity_poly.pdbx_seq_one_letter_code
_entity_poly.pdbx_strand_id
1 'polypeptide(L)'
;MKKMKLDERIRTDLGPGEGLLGFFVAQIPFKFWWFFLVGPIAVLGIKTYYIAASDKGMHFYGMNIVGQIEQHDYFPYDAIRVLEMKSGWMQMPLRFEFKNHNELKVRAQRKGAKTVPKLTDDLINTLKEKLKVRC
;
A
#
# COMPACT_ATOMS: atom_id res chain seq x y z
N MET A 1 -17.92 -16.99 8.29
CA MET A 1 -17.16 -16.20 9.22
C MET A 1 -17.27 -14.73 8.89
N LYS A 2 -17.48 -13.94 9.88
CA LYS A 2 -17.60 -12.52 9.64
C LYS A 2 -16.23 -11.89 9.45
N LYS A 3 -16.08 -11.19 8.32
CA LYS A 3 -14.87 -10.48 8.00
C LYS A 3 -14.71 -9.26 8.88
N MET A 4 -13.57 -9.13 9.56
CA MET A 4 -13.26 -7.88 10.22
C MET A 4 -13.15 -6.81 9.15
N LYS A 5 -13.75 -5.67 9.39
CA LYS A 5 -13.62 -4.57 8.46
C LYS A 5 -12.18 -4.09 8.41
N LEU A 6 -11.72 -3.77 7.22
CA LEU A 6 -10.33 -3.40 7.02
C LEU A 6 -9.94 -2.17 7.82
N ASP A 7 -10.81 -1.17 7.89
CA ASP A 7 -10.52 0.03 8.66
C ASP A 7 -10.38 -0.27 10.15
N GLU A 8 -11.15 -1.21 10.68
CA GLU A 8 -11.00 -1.62 12.07
C GLU A 8 -9.66 -2.31 12.29
N ARG A 9 -9.26 -3.18 11.36
CA ARG A 9 -7.98 -3.86 11.45
C ARG A 9 -6.83 -2.86 11.42
N ILE A 10 -6.90 -1.89 10.52
CA ILE A 10 -5.87 -0.87 10.41
C ILE A 10 -5.78 -0.07 11.70
N ARG A 11 -6.92 0.35 12.24
CA ARG A 11 -6.91 1.14 13.47
C ARG A 11 -6.38 0.35 14.65
N THR A 12 -6.64 -0.95 14.69
CA THR A 12 -6.12 -1.82 15.74
C THR A 12 -4.60 -1.93 15.66
N ASP A 13 -4.06 -1.92 14.46
CA ASP A 13 -2.61 -2.07 14.25
C ASP A 13 -1.84 -0.77 14.44
N LEU A 14 -2.52 0.38 14.51
CA LEU A 14 -1.85 1.65 14.73
C LEU A 14 -1.29 1.71 16.15
N GLY A 15 -0.11 2.30 16.27
CA GLY A 15 0.52 2.47 17.56
C GLY A 15 -0.07 3.61 18.37
N PRO A 16 0.34 3.75 19.63
CA PRO A 16 -0.12 4.87 20.46
C PRO A 16 0.25 6.21 19.82
N GLY A 17 -0.72 7.10 19.72
CA GLY A 17 -0.49 8.41 19.11
C GLY A 17 -0.38 8.42 17.61
N GLU A 18 -0.59 7.27 16.96
CA GLU A 18 -0.54 7.18 15.51
C GLU A 18 -1.94 7.35 14.93
N GLY A 19 -2.13 8.32 14.04
CA GLY A 19 -3.41 8.62 13.44
C GLY A 19 -3.47 8.19 11.98
N LEU A 20 -4.56 7.57 11.59
CA LEU A 20 -4.77 7.14 10.21
C LEU A 20 -5.11 8.35 9.33
N LEU A 21 -4.37 8.53 8.24
CA LEU A 21 -4.60 9.60 7.28
C LEU A 21 -5.44 9.12 6.10
N GLY A 22 -5.34 7.85 5.75
CA GLY A 22 -6.13 7.27 4.67
C GLY A 22 -5.56 5.93 4.26
N PHE A 23 -6.32 5.20 3.46
CA PHE A 23 -5.84 3.92 2.92
C PHE A 23 -6.48 3.69 1.55
N PHE A 24 -5.83 2.85 0.77
CA PHE A 24 -6.29 2.54 -0.57
C PHE A 24 -5.87 1.12 -0.94
N VAL A 25 -6.55 0.58 -1.96
CA VAL A 25 -6.23 -0.75 -2.48
C VAL A 25 -5.32 -0.62 -3.69
N ALA A 26 -4.37 -1.53 -3.80
CA ALA A 26 -3.46 -1.59 -4.93
C ALA A 26 -3.24 -3.04 -5.32
N GLN A 27 -2.98 -3.28 -6.59
CA GLN A 27 -2.77 -4.62 -7.12
C GLN A 27 -1.37 -4.75 -7.66
N ILE A 28 -0.80 -5.94 -7.51
CA ILE A 28 0.50 -6.24 -8.09
C ILE A 28 0.28 -6.58 -9.56
N PRO A 29 0.91 -5.85 -10.49
CA PRO A 29 0.78 -6.19 -11.91
C PRO A 29 1.30 -7.59 -12.18
N PHE A 30 0.57 -8.34 -12.98
CA PHE A 30 0.89 -9.75 -13.25
C PHE A 30 2.31 -9.93 -13.77
N LYS A 31 2.75 -9.04 -14.66
CA LYS A 31 4.08 -9.18 -15.25
C LYS A 31 5.23 -8.95 -14.27
N PHE A 32 4.94 -8.36 -13.12
CA PHE A 32 5.97 -8.13 -12.09
C PHE A 32 5.83 -9.10 -10.93
N TRP A 33 4.86 -9.99 -10.97
CA TRP A 33 4.55 -10.86 -9.85
C TRP A 33 5.75 -11.72 -9.45
N TRP A 34 6.47 -12.25 -10.40
CA TRP A 34 7.58 -13.14 -10.12
C TRP A 34 8.80 -12.41 -9.54
N PHE A 35 8.88 -11.09 -9.68
CA PHE A 35 9.97 -10.34 -9.05
C PHE A 35 9.91 -10.46 -7.53
N PHE A 36 8.73 -10.61 -6.98
CA PHE A 36 8.57 -10.69 -5.55
C PHE A 36 8.93 -12.05 -4.98
N LEU A 37 9.29 -12.99 -5.85
CA LEU A 37 9.73 -14.31 -5.42
C LEU A 37 11.18 -14.31 -4.94
N VAL A 38 11.94 -13.27 -5.20
CA VAL A 38 13.37 -13.23 -4.89
C VAL A 38 13.73 -12.25 -3.79
N GLY A 39 12.79 -11.53 -3.24
CA GLY A 39 13.06 -10.57 -2.19
C GLY A 39 12.41 -10.96 -0.86
N PRO A 40 12.72 -10.25 0.22
CA PRO A 40 12.10 -10.53 1.51
C PRO A 40 10.61 -10.23 1.55
N ILE A 41 10.09 -9.51 0.56
CA ILE A 41 8.65 -9.27 0.43
C ILE A 41 8.01 -10.33 -0.47
N ALA A 42 8.78 -11.31 -0.93
CA ALA A 42 8.29 -12.32 -1.85
C ALA A 42 7.40 -13.32 -1.13
N VAL A 43 6.10 -13.14 -1.24
CA VAL A 43 5.11 -14.05 -0.68
C VAL A 43 4.25 -14.54 -1.82
N LEU A 44 4.28 -15.84 -2.05
CA LEU A 44 3.49 -16.47 -3.12
C LEU A 44 2.00 -16.27 -2.83
N GLY A 45 1.27 -15.89 -3.86
CA GLY A 45 -0.17 -15.74 -3.75
C GLY A 45 -0.65 -14.35 -3.37
N ILE A 46 0.25 -13.44 -2.99
CA ILE A 46 -0.15 -12.06 -2.69
C ILE A 46 -0.29 -11.31 -4.00
N LYS A 47 -1.48 -10.84 -4.29
CA LYS A 47 -1.77 -10.07 -5.51
C LYS A 47 -2.38 -8.72 -5.22
N THR A 48 -2.90 -8.52 -4.04
CA THR A 48 -3.59 -7.30 -3.65
C THR A 48 -2.99 -6.80 -2.35
N TYR A 49 -2.72 -5.51 -2.31
CA TYR A 49 -2.30 -4.84 -1.09
C TYR A 49 -3.31 -3.79 -0.71
N TYR A 50 -3.59 -3.71 0.58
CA TYR A 50 -4.19 -2.51 1.15
C TYR A 50 -3.07 -1.72 1.79
N ILE A 51 -2.95 -0.46 1.39
CA ILE A 51 -1.86 0.40 1.84
C ILE A 51 -2.46 1.53 2.63
N ALA A 52 -2.05 1.64 3.89
CA ALA A 52 -2.55 2.65 4.80
C ALA A 52 -1.44 3.64 5.14
N ALA A 53 -1.78 4.92 5.11
CA ALA A 53 -0.86 5.97 5.50
C ALA A 53 -1.30 6.52 6.85
N SER A 54 -0.40 6.54 7.81
CA SER A 54 -0.61 7.18 9.09
C SER A 54 0.29 8.41 9.18
N ASP A 55 0.21 9.12 10.30
CA ASP A 55 1.09 10.27 10.50
C ASP A 55 2.53 9.85 10.78
N LYS A 56 2.81 8.57 11.03
CA LYS A 56 4.15 8.08 11.37
C LYS A 56 4.78 7.22 10.28
N GLY A 57 3.99 6.61 9.43
CA GLY A 57 4.52 5.73 8.41
C GLY A 57 3.43 5.07 7.60
N MET A 58 3.80 4.02 6.89
CA MET A 58 2.87 3.31 6.02
C MET A 58 2.78 1.85 6.41
N HIS A 59 1.56 1.33 6.37
CA HIS A 59 1.24 -0.06 6.63
C HIS A 59 0.85 -0.73 5.31
N PHE A 60 1.41 -1.90 5.06
CA PHE A 60 1.15 -2.65 3.84
C PHE A 60 0.54 -3.98 4.23
N TYR A 61 -0.71 -4.21 3.82
CA TYR A 61 -1.44 -5.44 4.10
C TYR A 61 -1.53 -6.28 2.84
N GLY A 62 -0.81 -7.39 2.79
CA GLY A 62 -0.86 -8.30 1.66
C GLY A 62 -2.00 -9.29 1.83
N MET A 63 -2.84 -9.41 0.82
CA MET A 63 -3.99 -10.30 0.86
C MET A 63 -3.83 -11.41 -0.15
N ASN A 64 -4.25 -12.61 0.26
CA ASN A 64 -4.26 -13.76 -0.64
C ASN A 64 -5.50 -13.74 -1.55
N ILE A 65 -5.61 -14.72 -2.42
CA ILE A 65 -6.69 -14.76 -3.41
C ILE A 65 -8.06 -14.99 -2.79
N VAL A 66 -8.13 -15.48 -1.55
CA VAL A 66 -9.41 -15.65 -0.86
C VAL A 66 -9.76 -14.46 0.01
N GLY A 67 -8.97 -13.41 -0.03
CA GLY A 67 -9.28 -12.17 0.65
C GLY A 67 -8.84 -12.10 2.10
N GLN A 68 -7.95 -12.98 2.51
CA GLN A 68 -7.41 -12.97 3.88
C GLN A 68 -6.09 -12.23 3.93
N ILE A 69 -5.87 -11.47 5.00
CA ILE A 69 -4.61 -10.78 5.21
C ILE A 69 -3.57 -11.79 5.65
N GLU A 70 -2.54 -11.96 4.83
CA GLU A 70 -1.45 -12.90 5.12
C GLU A 70 -0.18 -12.20 5.55
N GLN A 71 -0.04 -10.92 5.28
CA GLN A 71 1.19 -10.20 5.56
C GLN A 71 0.86 -8.79 5.98
N HIS A 72 1.57 -8.30 6.99
CA HIS A 72 1.45 -6.92 7.42
C HIS A 72 2.85 -6.38 7.67
N ASP A 73 3.25 -5.38 6.91
CA ASP A 73 4.53 -4.71 7.07
C ASP A 73 4.29 -3.26 7.39
N TYR A 74 5.12 -2.71 8.26
CA TYR A 74 5.09 -1.30 8.61
C TYR A 74 6.44 -0.68 8.30
N PHE A 75 6.42 0.48 7.64
CA PHE A 75 7.62 1.24 7.35
C PHE A 75 7.41 2.68 7.80
N PRO A 76 8.24 3.17 8.74
CA PRO A 76 8.24 4.60 9.01
C PRO A 76 8.60 5.36 7.72
N TYR A 77 8.18 6.60 7.62
CA TYR A 77 8.43 7.35 6.39
C TYR A 77 9.91 7.47 6.06
N ASP A 78 10.77 7.51 7.06
CA ASP A 78 12.21 7.60 6.81
C ASP A 78 12.82 6.29 6.31
N ALA A 79 12.10 5.19 6.36
CA ALA A 79 12.54 3.92 5.78
C ALA A 79 12.16 3.79 4.30
N ILE A 80 11.33 4.68 3.80
CA ILE A 80 10.92 4.71 2.39
C ILE A 80 11.78 5.75 1.69
N ARG A 81 12.63 5.27 0.78
CA ARG A 81 13.58 6.14 0.12
C ARG A 81 12.92 7.07 -0.88
N VAL A 82 12.04 6.51 -1.70
CA VAL A 82 11.34 7.28 -2.71
C VAL A 82 10.06 6.56 -3.11
N LEU A 83 9.05 7.32 -3.46
CA LEU A 83 7.82 6.82 -4.06
C LEU A 83 7.69 7.41 -5.45
N GLU A 84 7.70 6.56 -6.46
CA GLU A 84 7.44 6.99 -7.83
C GLU A 84 5.96 6.82 -8.13
N MET A 85 5.34 7.85 -8.65
CA MET A 85 3.95 7.83 -9.08
C MET A 85 3.90 8.15 -10.57
N LYS A 86 3.23 7.31 -11.33
CA LYS A 86 2.99 7.60 -12.74
C LYS A 86 1.51 7.89 -12.93
N SER A 87 1.20 8.84 -13.81
CA SER A 87 -0.18 9.23 -13.99
C SER A 87 -1.02 8.09 -14.56
N GLY A 88 -2.27 8.05 -14.14
CA GLY A 88 -3.25 7.09 -14.60
C GLY A 88 -4.59 7.47 -14.01
N TRP A 89 -5.66 7.36 -14.81
CA TRP A 89 -6.97 7.80 -14.33
C TRP A 89 -7.78 6.68 -13.69
N MET A 90 -7.62 5.44 -14.13
CA MET A 90 -8.27 4.30 -13.49
C MET A 90 -7.37 3.65 -12.46
N GLN A 91 -6.11 3.51 -12.80
CA GLN A 91 -5.10 2.97 -11.89
C GLN A 91 -3.84 3.81 -12.02
N MET A 92 -3.18 4.02 -10.89
CA MET A 92 -1.95 4.80 -10.86
C MET A 92 -0.80 3.88 -10.49
N PRO A 93 0.15 3.65 -11.39
CA PRO A 93 1.32 2.84 -11.05
C PRO A 93 2.16 3.52 -9.98
N LEU A 94 2.51 2.77 -8.96
CA LEU A 94 3.36 3.24 -7.86
C LEU A 94 4.55 2.31 -7.72
N ARG A 95 5.71 2.87 -7.43
CA ARG A 95 6.89 2.10 -7.08
C ARG A 95 7.45 2.67 -5.79
N PHE A 96 7.43 1.86 -4.74
CA PHE A 96 8.05 2.18 -3.48
C PHE A 96 9.46 1.61 -3.47
N GLU A 97 10.44 2.43 -3.19
CA GLU A 97 11.80 1.99 -2.99
C GLU A 97 12.16 2.22 -1.54
N PHE A 98 12.57 1.16 -0.86
CA PHE A 98 12.90 1.22 0.57
C PHE A 98 14.40 1.35 0.76
N LYS A 99 14.82 1.82 1.94
CA LYS A 99 16.23 2.02 2.22
C LYS A 99 17.03 0.73 2.21
N ASN A 100 16.38 -0.41 2.42
CA ASN A 100 17.03 -1.71 2.32
C ASN A 100 17.18 -2.21 0.88
N HIS A 101 16.90 -1.35 -0.11
CA HIS A 101 16.99 -1.63 -1.54
C HIS A 101 15.88 -2.52 -2.07
N ASN A 102 14.92 -2.89 -1.26
CA ASN A 102 13.73 -3.60 -1.75
C ASN A 102 12.80 -2.63 -2.47
N GLU A 103 12.03 -3.17 -3.39
CA GLU A 103 11.03 -2.40 -4.14
C GLU A 103 9.70 -3.09 -4.09
N LEU A 104 8.64 -2.30 -4.12
CA LEU A 104 7.28 -2.80 -4.27
C LEU A 104 6.62 -2.02 -5.39
N LYS A 105 6.19 -2.73 -6.43
CA LYS A 105 5.50 -2.13 -7.57
C LYS A 105 4.05 -2.55 -7.55
N VAL A 106 3.17 -1.58 -7.51
CA VAL A 106 1.73 -1.84 -7.46
C VAL A 106 1.00 -0.85 -8.34
N ARG A 107 -0.27 -1.13 -8.62
CA ARG A 107 -1.17 -0.20 -9.29
C ARG A 107 -2.28 0.16 -8.32
N ALA A 108 -2.27 1.41 -7.87
CA ALA A 108 -3.27 1.90 -6.94
C ALA A 108 -4.58 2.15 -7.67
N GLN A 109 -5.68 1.76 -7.04
CA GLN A 109 -7.01 1.97 -7.60
C GLN A 109 -7.41 3.43 -7.45
N ARG A 110 -7.79 4.07 -8.55
CA ARG A 110 -8.21 5.46 -8.58
C ARG A 110 -9.73 5.59 -8.73
N LYS A 111 -10.35 4.63 -9.39
CA LYS A 111 -11.77 4.63 -9.71
C LYS A 111 -12.39 3.30 -9.30
N GLY A 112 -13.69 3.27 -9.15
CA GLY A 112 -14.38 2.04 -8.82
C GLY A 112 -15.56 2.29 -7.91
N ALA A 113 -16.11 1.21 -7.36
CA ALA A 113 -17.26 1.27 -6.46
C ALA A 113 -16.94 2.06 -5.21
N LYS A 114 -17.97 2.65 -4.59
CA LYS A 114 -17.78 3.46 -3.38
C LYS A 114 -17.20 2.66 -2.23
N THR A 115 -17.45 1.35 -2.20
CA THR A 115 -16.95 0.48 -1.15
C THR A 115 -15.46 0.15 -1.30
N VAL A 116 -14.87 0.46 -2.45
CA VAL A 116 -13.45 0.17 -2.70
C VAL A 116 -12.62 1.36 -2.24
N PRO A 117 -11.65 1.16 -1.33
CA PRO A 117 -10.75 2.24 -0.93
C PRO A 117 -9.89 2.65 -2.12
N LYS A 118 -9.89 3.94 -2.44
CA LYS A 118 -9.21 4.47 -3.61
C LYS A 118 -8.14 5.46 -3.21
N LEU A 119 -7.11 5.55 -4.04
CA LEU A 119 -6.08 6.58 -3.87
C LEU A 119 -6.66 7.90 -4.38
N THR A 120 -7.02 8.77 -3.43
CA THR A 120 -7.62 10.06 -3.74
C THR A 120 -6.55 11.12 -3.94
N ASP A 121 -6.94 12.24 -4.54
CA ASP A 121 -6.04 13.38 -4.69
C ASP A 121 -5.56 13.89 -3.34
N ASP A 122 -6.44 13.92 -2.34
CA ASP A 122 -6.05 14.35 -1.00
C ASP A 122 -4.98 13.45 -0.42
N LEU A 123 -5.12 12.15 -0.60
CA LEU A 123 -4.14 11.21 -0.09
C LEU A 123 -2.83 11.33 -0.87
N ILE A 124 -2.90 11.54 -2.18
CA ILE A 124 -1.69 11.78 -2.98
C ILE A 124 -0.94 12.99 -2.46
N ASN A 125 -1.66 14.07 -2.18
CA ASN A 125 -1.03 15.29 -1.65
C ASN A 125 -0.40 15.03 -0.28
N THR A 126 -1.07 14.25 0.56
CA THR A 126 -0.54 13.87 1.85
C THR A 126 0.77 13.10 1.70
N LEU A 127 0.79 12.15 0.78
CA LEU A 127 2.01 11.35 0.55
C LEU A 127 3.15 12.22 0.01
N LYS A 128 2.83 13.21 -0.82
CA LYS A 128 3.85 14.14 -1.33
C LYS A 128 4.46 14.98 -0.22
N GLU A 129 3.71 15.23 0.85
CA GLU A 129 4.24 15.95 2.00
C GLU A 129 5.10 15.08 2.89
N LYS A 130 4.78 13.78 2.97
CA LYS A 130 5.45 12.84 3.88
C LYS A 130 6.66 12.16 3.27
N LEU A 131 6.68 12.03 1.96
CA LEU A 131 7.68 11.22 1.26
C LEU A 131 8.34 12.02 0.14
N LYS A 132 9.53 11.58 -0.24
CA LYS A 132 10.12 12.04 -1.48
C LYS A 132 9.37 11.36 -2.63
N VAL A 133 8.64 12.14 -3.40
CA VAL A 133 7.82 11.63 -4.49
C VAL A 133 8.42 12.06 -5.82
N ARG A 134 8.52 11.12 -6.74
CA ARG A 134 8.98 11.36 -8.11
C ARG A 134 7.83 11.03 -9.04
N CYS A 135 7.49 11.97 -9.92
CA CYS A 135 6.38 11.79 -10.87
C CYS A 135 6.86 11.49 -12.28
#